data_c5cdc4cbc6a65c06ae020eb7d926774e
#
_entry.id   c5cdc4cbc6a65c06ae020eb7d926774e
#
_cell.length_a   1.000
_cell.length_b   1.000
_cell.length_c   1.000
_cell.angle_alpha   90.00
_cell.angle_beta   90.00
_cell.angle_gamma   90.00
#
_symmetry.space_group_name_H-M   'P 1'
#
loop_
_entity.id
_entity.type
_entity.pdbx_description
1 polymer ?
#
loop_
_entity_poly.entity_id
_entity_poly.type
_entity_poly.pdbx_seq_one_letter_code
_entity_poly.pdbx_strand_id
1 'polypeptide(L)'
;MSADAARAGKDIWCEKPMTRTIGEGKRVKEAVKQNGSIFRLNTWFRFTDTFYGMNTTVNKIKKLVDSGMLGWPLKVTISKHTGFNWKFFWVGQTSLPVQQVPAELDYDMWLGPAPYKPYSTHRVHATFRGYWDYDAGGLGDMGQHYIDPVQYLLGKDDTSPVSVEIDAPQQH
;
A
#
# COMPACT_ATOMS: atom_id res chain seq x y z
N MET A 1 9.37 3.24 -12.79
CA MET A 1 9.21 1.85 -13.31
C MET A 1 7.86 1.63 -13.98
N SER A 2 6.69 1.64 -13.27
CA SER A 2 5.38 1.34 -13.93
C SER A 2 5.05 2.26 -15.10
N ALA A 3 5.26 3.57 -14.96
CA ALA A 3 5.06 4.51 -16.06
C ALA A 3 6.00 4.27 -17.24
N ASP A 4 7.22 3.83 -16.99
CA ASP A 4 8.20 3.54 -18.04
C ASP A 4 7.89 2.23 -18.75
N ALA A 5 7.40 1.22 -18.01
CA ALA A 5 6.89 -0.01 -18.59
C ALA A 5 5.70 0.28 -19.53
N ALA A 6 4.75 1.13 -19.11
CA ALA A 6 3.64 1.55 -19.97
C ALA A 6 4.14 2.25 -21.25
N ARG A 7 5.07 3.19 -21.13
CA ARG A 7 5.68 3.88 -22.29
C ARG A 7 6.43 2.94 -23.21
N ALA A 8 6.95 1.83 -22.68
CA ALA A 8 7.56 0.76 -23.47
C ALA A 8 6.54 -0.24 -24.03
N GLY A 9 5.24 0.06 -23.97
CA GLY A 9 4.17 -0.77 -24.50
C GLY A 9 3.95 -2.08 -23.76
N LYS A 10 4.30 -2.13 -22.45
CA LYS A 10 4.16 -3.34 -21.63
C LYS A 10 2.90 -3.28 -20.79
N ASP A 11 2.24 -4.42 -20.65
CA ASP A 11 1.24 -4.63 -19.62
C ASP A 11 1.91 -4.78 -18.26
N ILE A 12 1.20 -4.37 -17.19
CA ILE A 12 1.81 -4.19 -15.89
C ILE A 12 1.00 -4.92 -14.83
N TRP A 13 1.67 -5.78 -14.10
CA TRP A 13 1.20 -6.31 -12.83
C TRP A 13 2.01 -5.66 -11.71
N CYS A 14 1.37 -4.82 -10.92
CA CYS A 14 2.01 -4.04 -9.88
C CYS A 14 1.56 -4.53 -8.49
N GLU A 15 2.50 -4.76 -7.60
CA GLU A 15 2.18 -5.00 -6.20
C GLU A 15 1.68 -3.73 -5.51
N LYS A 16 0.89 -3.93 -4.46
CA LYS A 16 0.49 -2.83 -3.57
C LYS A 16 1.68 -2.39 -2.66
N PRO A 17 1.75 -1.16 -2.26
CA PRO A 17 1.00 -0.01 -2.73
C PRO A 17 1.39 0.37 -4.15
N MET A 18 0.45 0.89 -4.92
CA MET A 18 0.68 1.26 -6.33
C MET A 18 1.83 2.27 -6.48
N THR A 19 1.86 3.23 -5.59
CA THR A 19 2.86 4.30 -5.55
C THR A 19 2.99 4.83 -4.12
N ARG A 20 4.05 5.57 -3.86
CA ARG A 20 4.27 6.21 -2.57
C ARG A 20 3.41 7.48 -2.40
N THR A 21 3.16 8.20 -3.47
CA THR A 21 2.38 9.44 -3.45
C THR A 21 1.23 9.43 -4.45
N ILE A 22 0.20 10.24 -4.17
CA ILE A 22 -0.94 10.42 -5.08
C ILE A 22 -0.46 10.99 -6.43
N GLY A 23 0.51 11.91 -6.41
CA GLY A 23 1.08 12.49 -7.63
C GLY A 23 1.74 11.44 -8.54
N GLU A 24 2.48 10.51 -7.98
CA GLU A 24 3.04 9.38 -8.73
C GLU A 24 1.95 8.50 -9.32
N GLY A 25 0.89 8.20 -8.54
CA GLY A 25 -0.26 7.43 -9.00
C GLY A 25 -0.95 8.06 -10.21
N LYS A 26 -1.13 9.38 -10.18
CA LYS A 26 -1.67 10.11 -11.33
C LYS A 26 -0.81 9.98 -12.58
N ARG A 27 0.53 10.04 -12.44
CA ARG A 27 1.46 9.86 -13.56
C ARG A 27 1.44 8.43 -14.12
N VAL A 28 1.33 7.42 -13.27
CA VAL A 28 1.17 6.02 -13.72
C VAL A 28 -0.13 5.86 -14.48
N LYS A 29 -1.26 6.34 -13.93
CA LYS A 29 -2.57 6.30 -14.58
C LYS A 29 -2.53 6.95 -15.97
N GLU A 30 -1.90 8.12 -16.07
CA GLU A 30 -1.79 8.83 -17.35
C GLU A 30 -0.95 8.05 -18.37
N ALA A 31 0.22 7.54 -17.96
CA ALA A 31 1.07 6.75 -18.85
C ALA A 31 0.37 5.48 -19.35
N VAL A 32 -0.33 4.76 -18.47
CA VAL A 32 -1.11 3.58 -18.83
C VAL A 32 -2.20 3.92 -19.83
N LYS A 33 -2.95 5.01 -19.59
CA LYS A 33 -4.02 5.45 -20.49
C LYS A 33 -3.49 5.86 -21.88
N GLN A 34 -2.40 6.64 -21.90
CA GLN A 34 -1.82 7.13 -23.17
C GLN A 34 -1.26 6.00 -24.05
N ASN A 35 -0.75 4.94 -23.44
CA ASN A 35 -0.13 3.84 -24.18
C ASN A 35 -1.04 2.61 -24.35
N GLY A 36 -2.28 2.67 -23.85
CA GLY A 36 -3.23 1.57 -23.99
C GLY A 36 -2.81 0.29 -23.25
N SER A 37 -1.90 0.40 -22.27
CA SER A 37 -1.41 -0.75 -21.51
C SER A 37 -2.45 -1.26 -20.53
N ILE A 38 -2.45 -2.57 -20.27
CA ILE A 38 -3.24 -3.16 -19.18
C ILE A 38 -2.47 -2.96 -17.88
N PHE A 39 -3.12 -2.37 -16.89
CA PHE A 39 -2.57 -2.21 -15.56
C PHE A 39 -3.38 -2.98 -14.53
N ARG A 40 -2.73 -3.85 -13.78
CA ARG A 40 -3.33 -4.61 -12.69
C ARG A 40 -2.62 -4.34 -11.38
N LEU A 41 -3.34 -3.78 -10.42
CA LEU A 41 -2.85 -3.65 -9.05
C LEU A 41 -3.20 -4.92 -8.27
N ASN A 42 -2.21 -5.53 -7.64
CA ASN A 42 -2.42 -6.71 -6.82
C ASN A 42 -2.91 -6.31 -5.42
N THR A 43 -4.22 -6.22 -5.27
CA THR A 43 -4.91 -6.02 -4.01
C THR A 43 -5.50 -7.35 -3.56
N TRP A 44 -4.95 -7.93 -2.53
CA TRP A 44 -5.18 -9.29 -2.04
C TRP A 44 -6.60 -9.84 -2.23
N PHE A 45 -7.62 -9.18 -1.65
CA PHE A 45 -8.98 -9.71 -1.63
C PHE A 45 -9.64 -9.81 -3.00
N ARG A 46 -9.24 -8.97 -3.95
CA ARG A 46 -9.79 -8.96 -5.32
C ARG A 46 -9.42 -10.21 -6.12
N PHE A 47 -8.50 -11.02 -5.60
CA PHE A 47 -8.08 -12.30 -6.20
C PHE A 47 -8.50 -13.50 -5.38
N THR A 48 -8.52 -13.37 -4.05
CA THR A 48 -8.76 -14.49 -3.13
C THR A 48 -10.14 -14.49 -2.51
N ASP A 49 -10.90 -13.40 -2.68
CA ASP A 49 -12.19 -13.17 -2.02
C ASP A 49 -12.13 -13.27 -0.48
N THR A 50 -10.97 -13.04 0.10
CA THR A 50 -10.79 -13.08 1.56
C THR A 50 -10.12 -11.82 2.08
N PHE A 51 -10.50 -11.36 3.27
CA PHE A 51 -9.74 -10.34 3.98
C PHE A 51 -8.35 -10.85 4.33
N TYR A 52 -7.34 -10.00 4.16
CA TYR A 52 -5.98 -10.35 4.49
C TYR A 52 -5.84 -10.78 5.96
N GLY A 53 -5.24 -11.96 6.18
CA GLY A 53 -5.07 -12.53 7.52
C GLY A 53 -6.36 -13.02 8.21
N MET A 54 -7.50 -13.04 7.51
CA MET A 54 -8.80 -13.45 8.06
C MET A 54 -9.47 -14.47 7.12
N ASN A 55 -10.11 -15.49 7.69
CA ASN A 55 -10.87 -16.50 6.93
C ASN A 55 -12.30 -16.03 6.58
N THR A 56 -12.52 -14.74 6.40
CA THR A 56 -13.83 -14.19 6.10
C THR A 56 -13.88 -13.75 4.65
N THR A 57 -14.88 -14.20 3.90
CA THR A 57 -15.04 -13.85 2.49
C THR A 57 -15.67 -12.46 2.34
N VAL A 58 -15.07 -11.66 1.48
CA VAL A 58 -15.50 -10.29 1.21
C VAL A 58 -16.85 -10.27 0.48
N ASN A 59 -17.05 -11.16 -0.48
CA ASN A 59 -18.29 -11.21 -1.28
C ASN A 59 -19.53 -11.59 -0.46
N LYS A 60 -19.41 -12.37 0.59
CA LYS A 60 -20.55 -12.63 1.50
C LYS A 60 -20.98 -11.37 2.22
N ILE A 61 -20.03 -10.58 2.70
CA ILE A 61 -20.32 -9.31 3.36
C ILE A 61 -20.86 -8.30 2.34
N LYS A 62 -20.31 -8.27 1.12
CA LYS A 62 -20.82 -7.42 0.03
C LYS A 62 -22.29 -7.69 -0.24
N LYS A 63 -22.72 -8.95 -0.35
CA LYS A 63 -24.14 -9.31 -0.53
C LYS A 63 -25.02 -8.82 0.62
N LEU A 64 -24.53 -8.89 1.85
CA LEU A 64 -25.24 -8.37 3.02
C LEU A 64 -25.39 -6.85 2.97
N VAL A 65 -24.33 -6.13 2.61
CA VAL A 65 -24.38 -4.66 2.43
C VAL A 65 -25.36 -4.29 1.32
N ASP A 66 -25.25 -4.94 0.17
CA ASP A 66 -26.09 -4.65 -1.01
C ASP A 66 -27.55 -5.00 -0.81
N SER A 67 -27.88 -5.92 0.10
CA SER A 67 -29.27 -6.25 0.44
C SER A 67 -30.01 -5.13 1.15
N GLY A 68 -29.30 -4.11 1.63
CA GLY A 68 -29.89 -3.02 2.43
C GLY A 68 -30.27 -3.41 3.86
N MET A 69 -30.05 -4.66 4.28
CA MET A 69 -30.45 -5.18 5.60
C MET A 69 -29.79 -4.40 6.75
N LEU A 70 -28.58 -3.89 6.52
CA LEU A 70 -27.85 -3.11 7.53
C LEU A 70 -28.34 -1.66 7.65
N GLY A 71 -29.16 -1.19 6.71
CA GLY A 71 -29.59 0.20 6.64
C GLY A 71 -28.48 1.16 6.17
N TRP A 72 -28.78 2.45 6.25
CA TRP A 72 -27.86 3.53 5.86
C TRP A 72 -28.12 4.75 6.74
N PRO A 73 -27.12 5.53 7.15
CA PRO A 73 -25.70 5.41 6.83
C PRO A 73 -24.99 4.29 7.59
N LEU A 74 -23.90 3.76 7.01
CA LEU A 74 -23.07 2.74 7.62
C LEU A 74 -21.83 3.36 8.27
N LYS A 75 -21.47 2.85 9.44
CA LYS A 75 -20.18 3.11 10.07
C LYS A 75 -19.33 1.85 9.98
N VAL A 76 -18.16 1.97 9.36
CA VAL A 76 -17.18 0.88 9.27
C VAL A 76 -16.01 1.19 10.18
N THR A 77 -15.61 0.24 11.01
CA THR A 77 -14.45 0.37 11.88
C THR A 77 -13.44 -0.70 11.54
N ILE A 78 -12.22 -0.29 11.22
CA ILE A 78 -11.06 -1.16 11.07
C ILE A 78 -10.30 -1.08 12.41
N SER A 79 -10.35 -2.17 13.18
CA SER A 79 -9.72 -2.19 14.50
C SER A 79 -8.28 -2.71 14.44
N LYS A 80 -7.52 -2.44 15.49
CA LYS A 80 -6.17 -2.98 15.67
C LYS A 80 -6.10 -4.51 15.77
N HIS A 81 -7.22 -5.19 15.90
CA HIS A 81 -7.32 -6.65 16.01
C HIS A 81 -7.48 -7.34 14.64
N THR A 82 -6.75 -6.88 13.65
CA THR A 82 -6.77 -7.45 12.30
C THR A 82 -5.93 -8.73 12.15
N GLY A 83 -5.52 -9.36 13.24
CA GLY A 83 -4.70 -10.58 13.24
C GLY A 83 -3.21 -10.35 12.98
N PHE A 84 -2.81 -9.11 12.73
CA PHE A 84 -1.43 -8.77 12.45
C PHE A 84 -0.79 -8.07 13.66
N ASN A 85 0.27 -8.65 14.19
CA ASN A 85 1.03 -8.02 15.26
C ASN A 85 2.11 -7.13 14.65
N TRP A 86 1.85 -5.82 14.63
CA TRP A 86 2.78 -4.81 14.15
C TRP A 86 4.04 -4.82 15.01
N LYS A 87 5.13 -5.26 14.43
CA LYS A 87 6.41 -5.38 15.12
C LYS A 87 7.16 -4.05 15.12
N PHE A 88 7.84 -3.79 16.21
CA PHE A 88 8.71 -2.62 16.38
C PHE A 88 9.88 -2.56 15.39
N PHE A 89 10.20 -3.67 14.71
CA PHE A 89 11.22 -3.66 13.67
C PHE A 89 10.88 -2.79 12.44
N TRP A 90 9.61 -2.38 12.33
CA TRP A 90 9.15 -1.43 11.29
C TRP A 90 9.35 0.03 11.71
N VAL A 91 9.81 0.27 12.90
CA VAL A 91 10.08 1.64 13.37
C VAL A 91 11.43 2.10 12.83
N GLY A 92 11.46 3.23 12.16
CA GLY A 92 12.68 3.87 11.69
C GLY A 92 13.57 4.25 12.89
N GLN A 93 14.87 4.16 12.68
CA GLN A 93 15.87 4.55 13.66
C GLN A 93 16.61 5.80 13.18
N THR A 94 16.85 6.73 14.08
CA THR A 94 17.53 8.00 13.79
C THR A 94 19.05 7.84 13.66
N SER A 95 19.61 6.85 14.36
CA SER A 95 21.06 6.53 14.33
C SER A 95 21.25 5.09 13.90
N LEU A 96 21.96 4.91 12.80
CA LEU A 96 22.27 3.60 12.25
C LEU A 96 23.77 3.49 11.99
N PRO A 97 24.39 2.34 12.32
CA PRO A 97 25.78 2.09 11.94
C PRO A 97 25.88 2.02 10.42
N VAL A 98 26.90 2.67 9.89
CA VAL A 98 27.28 2.50 8.48
C VAL A 98 27.94 1.14 8.33
N GLN A 99 27.47 0.37 7.36
CA GLN A 99 27.95 -0.97 7.08
C GLN A 99 28.41 -1.09 5.62
N GLN A 100 29.21 -2.08 5.34
CA GLN A 100 29.61 -2.40 3.97
C GLN A 100 28.38 -2.98 3.24
N VAL A 101 28.17 -2.53 2.00
CA VAL A 101 27.14 -3.12 1.13
C VAL A 101 27.54 -4.56 0.80
N PRO A 102 26.63 -5.54 1.01
CA PRO A 102 26.88 -6.92 0.59
C PRO A 102 27.18 -6.99 -0.91
N ALA A 103 28.09 -7.88 -1.31
CA ALA A 103 28.52 -7.99 -2.70
C ALA A 103 27.36 -8.37 -3.67
N GLU A 104 26.36 -9.08 -3.17
CA GLU A 104 25.19 -9.52 -3.91
C GLU A 104 24.07 -8.45 -4.01
N LEU A 105 24.21 -7.31 -3.34
CA LEU A 105 23.23 -6.23 -3.33
C LEU A 105 23.68 -5.06 -4.19
N ASP A 106 22.97 -4.81 -5.27
CA ASP A 106 23.05 -3.53 -5.98
C ASP A 106 22.31 -2.46 -5.18
N TYR A 107 23.02 -1.81 -4.26
CA TYR A 107 22.40 -0.86 -3.35
C TYR A 107 21.95 0.42 -4.05
N ASP A 108 22.60 0.83 -5.11
CA ASP A 108 22.21 2.00 -5.91
C ASP A 108 20.88 1.74 -6.63
N MET A 109 20.75 0.58 -7.25
CA MET A 109 19.48 0.14 -7.85
C MET A 109 18.37 -0.03 -6.80
N TRP A 110 18.70 -0.53 -5.60
CA TRP A 110 17.73 -0.65 -4.51
C TRP A 110 17.22 0.70 -4.04
N LEU A 111 18.10 1.71 -3.89
CA LEU A 111 17.72 3.08 -3.54
C LEU A 111 16.80 3.70 -4.60
N GLY A 112 17.08 3.45 -5.87
CA GLY A 112 16.34 4.05 -6.97
C GLY A 112 16.28 5.57 -6.85
N PRO A 113 15.07 6.19 -6.85
CA PRO A 113 14.90 7.64 -6.75
C PRO A 113 15.01 8.19 -5.32
N ALA A 114 15.20 7.34 -4.31
CA ALA A 114 15.31 7.79 -2.92
C ALA A 114 16.63 8.54 -2.69
N PRO A 115 16.68 9.50 -1.77
CA PRO A 115 17.92 10.16 -1.41
C PRO A 115 18.98 9.16 -0.93
N TYR A 116 20.22 9.35 -1.36
CA TYR A 116 21.31 8.51 -0.90
C TYR A 116 21.46 8.56 0.63
N LYS A 117 21.51 7.40 1.24
CA LYS A 117 21.85 7.18 2.65
C LYS A 117 22.90 6.06 2.71
N PRO A 118 23.90 6.14 3.59
CA PRO A 118 24.84 5.04 3.78
C PRO A 118 24.11 3.73 4.10
N TYR A 119 24.64 2.63 3.59
CA TYR A 119 24.03 1.33 3.82
C TYR A 119 24.01 0.95 5.30
N SER A 120 22.89 0.38 5.69
CA SER A 120 22.70 -0.33 6.96
C SER A 120 21.67 -1.42 6.74
N THR A 121 21.87 -2.59 7.33
CA THR A 121 20.92 -3.71 7.25
C THR A 121 19.51 -3.34 7.72
N HIS A 122 19.41 -2.35 8.61
CA HIS A 122 18.10 -1.88 9.09
C HIS A 122 17.34 -1.03 8.05
N ARG A 123 18.00 -0.56 6.98
CA ARG A 123 17.32 0.21 5.92
C ARG A 123 16.73 -0.65 4.84
N VAL A 124 17.12 -1.92 4.75
CA VAL A 124 16.73 -2.82 3.67
C VAL A 124 15.82 -3.95 4.16
N HIS A 125 15.29 -4.75 3.23
CA HIS A 125 14.36 -5.84 3.50
C HIS A 125 13.12 -5.35 4.28
N ALA A 126 12.63 -6.07 5.25
CA ALA A 126 11.40 -5.75 5.97
C ALA A 126 11.46 -4.42 6.76
N THR A 127 12.64 -4.08 7.26
CA THR A 127 12.84 -2.91 8.14
C THR A 127 12.85 -1.56 7.43
N PHE A 128 12.94 -1.54 6.10
CA PHE A 128 12.82 -0.30 5.31
C PHE A 128 11.50 0.46 5.59
N ARG A 129 10.48 -0.23 6.05
CA ARG A 129 9.15 0.32 6.33
C ARG A 129 9.12 1.42 7.38
N GLY A 130 10.14 1.52 8.20
CA GLY A 130 10.26 2.57 9.19
C GLY A 130 10.81 3.90 8.68
N TYR A 131 11.12 4.01 7.38
CA TYR A 131 11.78 5.19 6.82
C TYR A 131 10.90 5.88 5.77
N TRP A 132 10.68 7.18 5.97
CA TRP A 132 9.90 8.00 5.06
C TRP A 132 10.41 8.01 3.62
N ASP A 133 11.72 7.90 3.43
CA ASP A 133 12.31 7.88 2.08
C ASP A 133 11.89 6.67 1.24
N TYR A 134 11.47 5.58 1.89
CA TYR A 134 11.23 4.28 1.23
C TYR A 134 9.78 3.79 1.32
N ASP A 135 9.02 4.28 2.31
CA ASP A 135 7.69 3.75 2.62
C ASP A 135 6.70 4.87 2.99
N ALA A 136 5.43 4.56 2.98
CA ALA A 136 4.34 5.42 3.43
C ALA A 136 3.78 4.97 4.80
N GLY A 137 4.57 4.25 5.57
CA GLY A 137 4.20 3.77 6.90
C GLY A 137 3.16 2.65 6.90
N GLY A 138 2.71 2.28 8.09
CA GLY A 138 1.77 1.18 8.27
C GLY A 138 0.45 1.35 7.52
N LEU A 139 -0.02 2.58 7.36
CA LEU A 139 -1.24 2.86 6.62
C LEU A 139 -1.05 2.63 5.11
N GLY A 140 0.08 3.06 4.55
CA GLY A 140 0.40 2.84 3.14
C GLY A 140 0.72 1.39 2.82
N ASP A 141 1.36 0.67 3.72
CA ASP A 141 1.71 -0.74 3.55
C ASP A 141 0.52 -1.66 3.84
N MET A 142 0.14 -1.81 5.10
CA MET A 142 -0.90 -2.77 5.50
C MET A 142 -2.30 -2.19 5.44
N GLY A 143 -2.47 -0.90 5.63
CA GLY A 143 -3.78 -0.25 5.59
C GLY A 143 -4.54 -0.51 4.31
N GLN A 144 -3.85 -0.63 3.20
CA GLN A 144 -4.45 -0.97 1.91
C GLN A 144 -5.21 -2.31 1.93
N HIS A 145 -4.72 -3.32 2.63
CA HIS A 145 -5.40 -4.62 2.73
C HIS A 145 -6.75 -4.56 3.44
N TYR A 146 -7.00 -3.49 4.18
CA TYR A 146 -8.23 -3.30 4.96
C TYR A 146 -9.11 -2.17 4.42
N ILE A 147 -8.52 -1.12 3.87
CA ILE A 147 -9.26 0.03 3.32
C ILE A 147 -9.85 -0.33 1.96
N ASP A 148 -9.11 -1.00 1.09
CA ASP A 148 -9.58 -1.40 -0.24
C ASP A 148 -10.84 -2.30 -0.19
N PRO A 149 -10.92 -3.33 0.68
CA PRO A 149 -12.18 -4.07 0.87
C PRO A 149 -13.35 -3.19 1.32
N VAL A 150 -13.12 -2.22 2.19
CA VAL A 150 -14.19 -1.30 2.63
C VAL A 150 -14.70 -0.46 1.47
N GLN A 151 -13.80 0.06 0.66
CA GLN A 151 -14.13 0.81 -0.56
C GLN A 151 -15.04 -0.02 -1.48
N TYR A 152 -14.66 -1.27 -1.72
CA TYR A 152 -15.42 -2.23 -2.52
C TYR A 152 -16.78 -2.58 -1.90
N LEU A 153 -16.82 -2.89 -0.60
CA LEU A 153 -18.03 -3.25 0.11
C LEU A 153 -19.10 -2.15 0.03
N LEU A 154 -18.66 -0.89 0.10
CA LEU A 154 -19.54 0.27 0.05
C LEU A 154 -19.86 0.73 -1.38
N GLY A 155 -19.35 0.06 -2.42
CA GLY A 155 -19.52 0.47 -3.81
C GLY A 155 -18.89 1.83 -4.12
N LYS A 156 -17.74 2.12 -3.53
CA LYS A 156 -17.05 3.42 -3.62
C LYS A 156 -15.75 3.40 -4.42
N ASP A 157 -15.56 2.38 -5.25
CA ASP A 157 -14.34 2.21 -6.04
C ASP A 157 -14.02 3.42 -6.94
N ASP A 158 -15.03 4.11 -7.45
CA ASP A 158 -14.86 5.27 -8.33
C ASP A 158 -14.86 6.62 -7.58
N THR A 159 -14.80 6.60 -6.25
CA THR A 159 -14.89 7.79 -5.42
C THR A 159 -13.67 7.97 -4.52
N SER A 160 -13.59 9.12 -3.86
CA SER A 160 -12.60 9.41 -2.82
C SER A 160 -13.31 9.87 -1.56
N PRO A 161 -12.68 9.79 -0.38
CA PRO A 161 -13.21 10.38 0.83
C PRO A 161 -13.51 11.88 0.65
N VAL A 162 -14.61 12.33 1.21
CA VAL A 162 -15.00 13.76 1.21
C VAL A 162 -14.18 14.54 2.25
N SER A 163 -13.90 13.88 3.38
CA SER A 163 -13.06 14.46 4.44
C SER A 163 -12.21 13.36 5.08
N VAL A 164 -11.07 13.75 5.60
CA VAL A 164 -10.16 12.90 6.37
C VAL A 164 -9.81 13.64 7.65
N GLU A 165 -10.10 13.05 8.78
CA GLU A 165 -9.69 13.53 10.10
C GLU A 165 -8.61 12.61 10.65
N ILE A 166 -7.57 13.19 11.23
CA ILE A 166 -6.44 12.45 11.78
C ILE A 166 -6.37 12.73 13.26
N ASP A 167 -6.59 11.68 14.06
CA ASP A 167 -6.31 11.65 15.48
C ASP A 167 -5.12 10.73 15.71
N ALA A 168 -3.95 11.32 15.77
CA ALA A 168 -2.68 10.62 15.95
C ALA A 168 -1.85 11.27 17.04
N PRO A 169 -1.04 10.50 17.78
CA PRO A 169 -0.06 11.07 18.70
C PRO A 169 0.87 12.02 17.97
N GLN A 170 1.32 13.07 18.67
CA GLN A 170 2.36 13.93 18.15
C GLN A 170 3.58 13.09 17.75
N GLN A 171 4.06 13.33 16.55
CA GLN A 171 5.30 12.73 16.07
C GLN A 171 6.48 13.37 16.80
N HIS A 172 7.39 12.56 17.30
CA HIS A 172 8.61 13.01 17.97
C HIS A 172 9.70 13.34 16.96
#